data_066799f81d7015ccae58883a79d34018
#
_entry.id   066799f81d7015ccae58883a79d34018
#
_cell.length_a   1.000
_cell.length_b   1.000
_cell.length_c   1.000
_cell.angle_alpha   90.00
_cell.angle_beta   90.00
_cell.angle_gamma   90.00
#
_symmetry.space_group_name_H-M   'P 1'
#
loop_
_entity.id
_entity.type
_entity.pdbx_description
1 polymer ?
#
loop_
_entity_poly.entity_id
_entity_poly.type
_entity_poly.pdbx_seq_one_letter_code
_entity_poly.pdbx_strand_id
1 'polypeptide(L)'
;FFSSRRRHTRCSRDWSSDVCSSDLERETRLDEINKSVAEKLAEQFVDRDKEVSAALRSVTKKLVRQRVLREKIRIDGRGIRDIRPITCEVEVMPRVHGSAIFERGETQILGVTTLNMLKMEQQLDTLNPETTKRYMHNYNFPPYSVGETGRVGSPKRREIGHGALAERALVPVLPTREEFPYAIRQVSEALGSNGSTSMGSVCASTLSLLNAGVPLKAPVAGIAMGLISDEVDGKTEYVALTDILGAEDAFGDMDFKVAGTKEFVTALQLDTKLDGIPASVLAGALLQAKEARLFILDLMHQAIDAPDEMSLLALRIMTIKVPVESIGAVIGPKGKMINQIQDDTGAEITI
;
A
#
# COMPACT_ATOMS: atom_id res chain seq x y z
N PHE A 1 13.33 30.22 12.38
CA PHE A 1 11.90 30.32 12.05
C PHE A 1 11.54 29.10 11.21
N PHE A 2 11.16 28.02 11.87
CA PHE A 2 10.67 26.81 11.19
C PHE A 2 9.15 26.95 11.05
N SER A 3 8.69 27.29 9.86
CA SER A 3 7.29 27.12 9.49
C SER A 3 7.12 25.71 8.93
N SER A 4 6.88 24.75 9.82
CA SER A 4 6.40 23.43 9.38
C SER A 4 4.97 23.62 8.89
N ARG A 5 4.77 23.76 7.60
CA ARG A 5 3.45 23.71 7.00
C ARG A 5 3.01 22.24 6.96
N ARG A 6 2.40 21.76 8.05
CA ARG A 6 1.68 20.49 8.00
C ARG A 6 0.55 20.62 6.99
N ARG A 7 0.69 19.92 5.87
CA ARG A 7 -0.36 19.85 4.84
C ARG A 7 -1.33 18.73 5.23
N HIS A 8 -2.50 19.12 5.74
CA HIS A 8 -3.59 18.19 6.03
C HIS A 8 -4.63 18.28 4.93
N THR A 9 -4.89 17.19 4.26
CA THR A 9 -6.00 17.10 3.32
C THR A 9 -7.08 16.19 3.89
N ARG A 10 -8.10 16.77 4.50
CA ARG A 10 -9.32 16.06 4.89
C ARG A 10 -10.35 16.19 3.78
N CYS A 11 -10.78 15.10 3.21
CA CYS A 11 -11.98 15.09 2.39
C CYS A 11 -13.19 15.23 3.33
N SER A 12 -13.66 16.48 3.54
CA SER A 12 -14.87 16.76 4.31
C SER A 12 -16.10 16.47 3.46
N ARG A 13 -16.57 15.23 3.47
CA ARG A 13 -17.99 14.97 3.29
C ARG A 13 -18.63 14.91 4.66
N ASP A 14 -19.65 15.72 4.89
CA ASP A 14 -20.48 15.70 6.09
C ASP A 14 -20.96 14.28 6.36
N TRP A 15 -20.42 13.68 7.41
CA TRP A 15 -20.84 12.39 7.94
C TRP A 15 -21.95 12.58 8.96
N SER A 16 -22.95 13.36 8.62
CA SER A 16 -24.19 13.39 9.39
C SER A 16 -25.23 12.59 8.62
N SER A 17 -25.35 11.37 8.93
CA SER A 17 -26.57 10.55 9.02
C SER A 17 -26.33 9.11 8.59
N ASP A 18 -26.56 8.21 9.55
CA ASP A 18 -27.13 6.86 9.37
C ASP A 18 -26.41 5.82 8.52
N VAL A 19 -25.09 5.91 8.31
CA VAL A 19 -24.32 4.75 7.89
C VAL A 19 -23.68 4.15 9.13
N CYS A 20 -24.10 2.92 9.40
CA CYS A 20 -23.65 2.10 10.49
C CYS A 20 -22.20 2.41 10.88
N SER A 21 -22.05 3.00 12.08
CA SER A 21 -21.04 2.69 13.05
C SER A 21 -20.03 1.64 12.58
N SER A 22 -18.81 1.86 12.93
CA SER A 22 -17.62 1.04 12.73
C SER A 22 -17.86 -0.44 12.43
N ASP A 23 -17.01 -1.06 11.64
CA ASP A 23 -16.95 -2.52 11.42
C ASP A 23 -17.07 -3.30 12.75
N LEU A 24 -16.59 -2.71 13.84
CA LEU A 24 -16.69 -3.25 15.20
C LEU A 24 -18.14 -3.45 15.68
N GLU A 25 -19.06 -2.51 15.42
CA GLU A 25 -20.46 -2.66 15.81
C GLU A 25 -21.17 -3.74 14.98
N ARG A 26 -20.86 -3.80 13.70
CA ARG A 26 -21.35 -4.87 12.82
C ARG A 26 -20.85 -6.23 13.28
N GLU A 27 -19.56 -6.36 13.57
CA GLU A 27 -18.97 -7.59 14.09
C GLU A 27 -19.58 -8.00 15.42
N THR A 28 -19.74 -7.06 16.34
CA THR A 28 -20.39 -7.32 17.63
C THR A 28 -21.82 -7.85 17.46
N ARG A 29 -22.61 -7.25 16.57
CA ARG A 29 -23.98 -7.72 16.28
C ARG A 29 -24.01 -9.09 15.61
N LEU A 30 -23.07 -9.35 14.70
CA LEU A 30 -22.94 -10.68 14.08
C LEU A 30 -22.56 -11.74 15.10
N ASP A 31 -21.66 -11.42 16.04
CA ASP A 31 -21.27 -12.33 17.10
C ASP A 31 -22.42 -12.61 18.08
N GLU A 32 -23.23 -11.61 18.42
CA GLU A 32 -24.44 -11.78 19.22
C GLU A 32 -25.44 -12.71 18.53
N ILE A 33 -25.67 -12.51 17.23
CA ILE A 33 -26.57 -13.37 16.43
C ILE A 33 -26.02 -14.80 16.38
N ASN A 34 -24.74 -14.95 16.06
CA ASN A 34 -24.08 -16.25 15.98
C ASN A 34 -24.19 -17.01 17.31
N LYS A 35 -23.95 -16.32 18.42
CA LYS A 35 -24.06 -16.88 19.76
C LYS A 35 -25.50 -17.31 20.09
N SER A 36 -26.47 -16.44 19.83
CA SER A 36 -27.89 -16.74 20.03
C SER A 36 -28.35 -17.93 19.20
N VAL A 37 -27.91 -18.06 17.96
CA VAL A 37 -28.25 -19.20 17.09
C VAL A 37 -27.56 -20.47 17.58
N ALA A 38 -26.28 -20.39 17.95
CA ALA A 38 -25.54 -21.54 18.50
C ALA A 38 -26.22 -22.08 19.78
N GLU A 39 -26.64 -21.20 20.68
CA GLU A 39 -27.37 -21.58 21.92
C GLU A 39 -28.70 -22.29 21.59
N LYS A 40 -29.47 -21.79 20.63
CA LYS A 40 -30.75 -22.40 20.20
C LYS A 40 -30.58 -23.78 19.53
N LEU A 41 -29.43 -24.00 18.89
CA LEU A 41 -29.14 -25.24 18.19
C LEU A 41 -28.33 -26.24 19.02
N ALA A 42 -27.84 -25.84 20.22
CA ALA A 42 -26.98 -26.67 21.07
C ALA A 42 -27.61 -28.03 21.44
N GLU A 43 -28.91 -28.06 21.73
CA GLU A 43 -29.62 -29.31 22.05
C GLU A 43 -29.78 -30.24 20.86
N GLN A 44 -29.86 -29.71 19.61
CA GLN A 44 -30.05 -30.46 18.37
C GLN A 44 -28.73 -30.95 17.79
N PHE A 45 -27.64 -30.22 18.01
CA PHE A 45 -26.33 -30.49 17.40
C PHE A 45 -25.24 -30.59 18.49
N VAL A 46 -25.41 -31.50 19.41
CA VAL A 46 -24.45 -31.76 20.50
C VAL A 46 -23.07 -32.10 19.92
N ASP A 47 -22.01 -31.47 20.44
CA ASP A 47 -20.60 -31.62 20.01
C ASP A 47 -20.32 -31.24 18.52
N ARG A 48 -21.22 -30.48 17.87
CA ARG A 48 -21.07 -30.05 16.48
C ARG A 48 -20.93 -28.55 16.31
N ASP A 49 -20.41 -27.84 17.28
CA ASP A 49 -20.28 -26.37 17.28
C ASP A 49 -19.53 -25.84 16.06
N LYS A 50 -18.47 -26.53 15.60
CA LYS A 50 -17.71 -26.17 14.42
C LYS A 50 -18.54 -26.22 13.13
N GLU A 51 -19.45 -27.18 13.02
CA GLU A 51 -20.32 -27.32 11.86
C GLU A 51 -21.41 -26.23 11.86
N VAL A 52 -21.97 -25.93 13.03
CA VAL A 52 -22.92 -24.83 13.21
C VAL A 52 -22.27 -23.50 12.82
N SER A 53 -21.07 -23.22 13.32
CA SER A 53 -20.31 -22.01 12.95
C SER A 53 -20.00 -21.93 11.46
N ALA A 54 -19.61 -23.04 10.84
CA ALA A 54 -19.35 -23.10 9.38
C ALA A 54 -20.63 -22.87 8.58
N ALA A 55 -21.77 -23.43 9.02
CA ALA A 55 -23.07 -23.19 8.39
C ALA A 55 -23.51 -21.74 8.48
N LEU A 56 -23.36 -21.10 9.66
CA LEU A 56 -23.66 -19.69 9.86
C LEU A 56 -22.81 -18.80 8.93
N ARG A 57 -21.50 -19.07 8.85
CA ARG A 57 -20.62 -18.36 7.94
C ARG A 57 -21.05 -18.52 6.48
N SER A 58 -21.49 -19.72 6.07
CA SER A 58 -21.97 -19.97 4.72
C SER A 58 -23.26 -19.20 4.42
N VAL A 59 -24.19 -19.13 5.37
CA VAL A 59 -25.43 -18.35 5.25
C VAL A 59 -25.12 -16.87 5.14
N THR A 60 -24.24 -16.34 6.01
CA THR A 60 -23.78 -14.93 5.97
C THR A 60 -23.16 -14.61 4.62
N LYS A 61 -22.23 -15.45 4.15
CA LYS A 61 -21.64 -15.31 2.82
C LYS A 61 -22.71 -15.23 1.73
N LYS A 62 -23.68 -16.14 1.74
CA LYS A 62 -24.75 -16.17 0.73
C LYS A 62 -25.60 -14.91 0.77
N LEU A 63 -26.00 -14.44 1.95
CA LEU A 63 -26.82 -13.24 2.11
C LEU A 63 -26.09 -11.99 1.63
N VAL A 64 -24.80 -11.81 1.99
CA VAL A 64 -23.98 -10.69 1.54
C VAL A 64 -23.86 -10.68 0.02
N ARG A 65 -23.56 -11.83 -0.59
CA ARG A 65 -23.44 -11.96 -2.06
C ARG A 65 -24.76 -11.62 -2.75
N GLN A 66 -25.88 -12.15 -2.27
CA GLN A 66 -27.21 -11.86 -2.83
C GLN A 66 -27.57 -10.38 -2.74
N ARG A 67 -27.25 -9.73 -1.61
CA ARG A 67 -27.48 -8.30 -1.43
C ARG A 67 -26.68 -7.46 -2.43
N VAL A 68 -25.40 -7.77 -2.61
CA VAL A 68 -24.54 -7.06 -3.59
C VAL A 68 -25.05 -7.27 -5.02
N LEU A 69 -25.44 -8.50 -5.39
CA LEU A 69 -25.90 -8.80 -6.74
C LEU A 69 -27.24 -8.15 -7.06
N ARG A 70 -28.21 -8.17 -6.13
CA ARG A 70 -29.57 -7.68 -6.37
C ARG A 70 -29.72 -6.18 -6.08
N GLU A 71 -29.22 -5.73 -4.94
CA GLU A 71 -29.43 -4.38 -4.45
C GLU A 71 -28.28 -3.42 -4.81
N LYS A 72 -27.12 -3.95 -5.21
CA LYS A 72 -25.88 -3.20 -5.45
C LYS A 72 -25.40 -2.45 -4.20
N ILE A 73 -25.77 -2.95 -3.02
CA ILE A 73 -25.38 -2.41 -1.70
C ILE A 73 -24.42 -3.39 -1.04
N ARG A 74 -23.32 -2.86 -0.53
CA ARG A 74 -22.23 -3.60 0.10
C ARG A 74 -22.49 -3.83 1.60
N ILE A 75 -21.60 -4.60 2.22
CA ILE A 75 -21.73 -5.00 3.62
C ILE A 75 -21.71 -3.78 4.59
N ASP A 76 -21.02 -2.72 4.22
CA ASP A 76 -20.91 -1.46 4.96
C ASP A 76 -21.87 -0.36 4.46
N GLY A 77 -22.80 -0.71 3.58
CA GLY A 77 -23.78 0.23 3.03
C GLY A 77 -23.32 1.05 1.84
N ARG A 78 -22.03 0.98 1.46
CA ARG A 78 -21.50 1.65 0.25
C ARG A 78 -22.10 1.05 -1.03
N GLY A 79 -22.11 1.85 -2.09
CA GLY A 79 -22.33 1.39 -3.46
C GLY A 79 -21.11 0.65 -4.01
N ILE A 80 -21.28 -0.02 -5.14
CA ILE A 80 -20.24 -0.89 -5.73
C ILE A 80 -18.97 -0.14 -6.20
N ARG A 81 -19.04 1.17 -6.42
CA ARG A 81 -17.94 2.03 -6.88
C ARG A 81 -17.40 2.97 -5.80
N ASP A 82 -18.03 2.99 -4.63
CA ASP A 82 -17.65 3.92 -3.58
C ASP A 82 -16.32 3.53 -2.94
N ILE A 83 -15.53 4.55 -2.65
CA ILE A 83 -14.25 4.45 -1.95
C ILE A 83 -14.45 5.00 -0.55
N ARG A 84 -13.85 4.35 0.45
CA ARG A 84 -13.83 4.85 1.82
C ARG A 84 -13.18 6.23 1.89
N PRO A 85 -13.47 7.04 2.91
CA PRO A 85 -12.81 8.33 3.13
C PRO A 85 -11.30 8.18 3.14
N ILE A 86 -10.61 9.13 2.50
CA ILE A 86 -9.15 9.13 2.40
C ILE A 86 -8.62 10.39 3.07
N THR A 87 -7.59 10.22 3.91
CA THR A 87 -6.77 11.30 4.42
C THR A 87 -5.30 11.07 4.08
N CYS A 88 -4.59 12.15 3.79
CA CYS A 88 -3.17 12.14 3.47
C CYS A 88 -2.48 13.20 4.29
N GLU A 89 -1.41 12.81 5.01
CA GLU A 89 -0.56 13.71 5.77
C GLU A 89 0.90 13.47 5.40
N VAL A 90 1.67 14.53 5.23
CA VAL A 90 3.12 14.47 5.00
C VAL A 90 3.87 15.17 6.14
N GLU A 91 5.18 14.96 6.23
CA GLU A 91 6.03 15.52 7.31
C GLU A 91 5.62 15.06 8.71
N VAL A 92 5.15 13.82 8.84
CA VAL A 92 4.64 13.27 10.10
C VAL A 92 5.75 13.03 11.12
N MET A 93 6.92 12.60 10.64
CA MET A 93 8.08 12.26 11.48
C MET A 93 9.23 13.25 11.26
N PRO A 94 9.66 14.01 12.28
CA PRO A 94 10.59 15.14 12.10
C PRO A 94 12.05 14.71 11.85
N ARG A 95 12.44 13.47 12.13
CA ARG A 95 13.85 13.04 12.06
C ARG A 95 14.16 12.09 10.91
N VAL A 96 13.20 11.81 10.05
CA VAL A 96 13.40 11.01 8.84
C VAL A 96 13.55 11.92 7.62
N HIS A 97 13.93 11.38 6.48
CA HIS A 97 14.14 12.19 5.29
C HIS A 97 12.83 12.54 4.59
N GLY A 98 11.84 11.64 4.66
CA GLY A 98 10.46 11.89 4.26
C GLY A 98 9.53 10.93 4.97
N SER A 99 8.32 11.40 5.25
CA SER A 99 7.29 10.57 5.91
C SER A 99 5.90 11.02 5.51
N ALA A 100 4.99 10.04 5.48
CA ALA A 100 3.59 10.31 5.19
C ALA A 100 2.69 9.29 5.89
N ILE A 101 1.48 9.70 6.23
CA ILE A 101 0.37 8.81 6.58
C ILE A 101 -0.63 8.84 5.44
N PHE A 102 -0.99 7.67 4.97
CA PHE A 102 -2.12 7.46 4.09
C PHE A 102 -3.17 6.65 4.82
N GLU A 103 -4.36 7.19 4.92
CA GLU A 103 -5.50 6.56 5.57
C GLU A 103 -6.65 6.40 4.58
N ARG A 104 -7.29 5.24 4.60
CA ARG A 104 -8.47 4.92 3.81
C ARG A 104 -9.44 4.13 4.66
N GLY A 105 -10.44 4.81 5.21
CA GLY A 105 -11.29 4.26 6.27
C GLY A 105 -10.44 3.78 7.44
N GLU A 106 -10.55 2.51 7.80
CA GLU A 106 -9.81 1.90 8.92
C GLU A 106 -8.39 1.44 8.54
N THR A 107 -8.00 1.54 7.28
CA THR A 107 -6.65 1.19 6.83
C THR A 107 -5.75 2.41 6.90
N GLN A 108 -4.74 2.35 7.77
CA GLN A 108 -3.79 3.44 8.00
C GLN A 108 -2.36 2.92 7.83
N ILE A 109 -1.58 3.59 6.98
CA ILE A 109 -0.20 3.23 6.68
C ILE A 109 0.71 4.44 6.91
N LEU A 110 1.75 4.23 7.70
CA LEU A 110 2.87 5.16 7.83
C LEU A 110 3.96 4.76 6.83
N GLY A 111 4.23 5.62 5.88
CA GLY A 111 5.36 5.51 4.95
C GLY A 111 6.55 6.33 5.43
N VAL A 112 7.74 5.73 5.43
CA VAL A 112 8.98 6.39 5.84
C VAL A 112 10.06 6.17 4.80
N THR A 113 10.64 7.25 4.31
CA THR A 113 11.72 7.24 3.31
C THR A 113 13.05 7.65 3.95
N THR A 114 14.08 6.86 3.68
CA THR A 114 15.46 7.15 4.05
C THR A 114 16.34 7.11 2.81
N LEU A 115 17.17 8.15 2.63
CA LEU A 115 18.11 8.30 1.53
C LEU A 115 19.53 8.05 2.04
N ASN A 116 20.35 7.35 1.25
CA ASN A 116 21.74 7.11 1.61
C ASN A 116 22.60 7.02 0.34
N MET A 117 23.92 6.89 0.51
CA MET A 117 24.87 6.74 -0.58
C MET A 117 24.64 5.43 -1.35
N LEU A 118 24.95 5.40 -2.64
CA LEU A 118 24.79 4.23 -3.50
C LEU A 118 25.52 2.98 -2.99
N LYS A 119 26.65 3.12 -2.28
CA LYS A 119 27.34 1.99 -1.65
C LYS A 119 26.48 1.23 -0.63
N MET A 120 25.38 1.82 -0.14
CA MET A 120 24.43 1.21 0.78
C MET A 120 23.29 0.47 0.06
N GLU A 121 23.40 0.27 -1.24
CA GLU A 121 22.49 -0.60 -1.99
C GLU A 121 22.51 -2.01 -1.44
N GLN A 122 21.34 -2.65 -1.44
CA GLN A 122 21.25 -4.05 -1.04
C GLN A 122 22.00 -4.93 -2.04
N GLN A 123 22.95 -5.72 -1.53
CA GLN A 123 23.58 -6.75 -2.33
C GLN A 123 22.63 -7.93 -2.51
N LEU A 124 22.52 -8.42 -3.74
CA LEU A 124 21.67 -9.55 -4.10
C LEU A 124 22.56 -10.75 -4.46
N ASP A 125 22.34 -11.86 -3.78
CA ASP A 125 22.93 -13.18 -4.11
C ASP A 125 21.80 -14.06 -4.65
N THR A 126 21.51 -13.90 -5.94
CA THR A 126 20.43 -14.61 -6.64
C THR A 126 20.94 -15.11 -8.00
N LEU A 127 20.16 -15.97 -8.65
CA LEU A 127 20.45 -16.42 -10.02
C LEU A 127 20.15 -15.36 -11.11
N ASN A 128 19.56 -14.23 -10.72
CA ASN A 128 19.32 -13.13 -11.64
C ASN A 128 20.62 -12.35 -11.92
N PRO A 129 20.74 -11.70 -13.10
CA PRO A 129 21.91 -10.88 -13.45
C PRO A 129 22.08 -9.63 -12.58
N GLU A 130 21.02 -9.18 -11.91
CA GLU A 130 21.05 -8.05 -11.00
C GLU A 130 21.73 -8.43 -9.69
N THR A 131 22.84 -7.76 -9.37
CA THR A 131 23.64 -7.99 -8.16
C THR A 131 23.37 -6.98 -7.04
N THR A 132 22.70 -5.88 -7.35
CA THR A 132 22.39 -4.81 -6.40
C THR A 132 20.99 -4.30 -6.58
N LYS A 133 20.38 -3.80 -5.49
CA LYS A 133 19.07 -3.19 -5.49
C LYS A 133 19.12 -1.83 -4.80
N ARG A 134 18.88 -0.76 -5.55
CA ARG A 134 18.92 0.62 -5.08
C ARG A 134 17.69 1.03 -4.27
N TYR A 135 16.52 0.56 -4.68
CA TYR A 135 15.26 0.80 -3.99
C TYR A 135 14.86 -0.44 -3.19
N MET A 136 14.77 -0.27 -1.90
CA MET A 136 14.42 -1.34 -0.95
C MET A 136 13.11 -0.99 -0.27
N HIS A 137 12.09 -1.82 -0.43
CA HIS A 137 10.79 -1.62 0.20
C HIS A 137 10.55 -2.66 1.29
N ASN A 138 10.55 -2.23 2.53
CA ASN A 138 10.19 -3.05 3.69
C ASN A 138 8.73 -2.78 4.06
N TYR A 139 7.95 -3.83 4.18
CA TYR A 139 6.55 -3.77 4.59
C TYR A 139 6.39 -4.52 5.91
N ASN A 140 5.88 -3.84 6.92
CA ASN A 140 5.64 -4.39 8.25
C ASN A 140 4.15 -4.46 8.52
N PHE A 141 3.71 -5.64 8.99
CA PHE A 141 2.31 -5.93 9.29
C PHE A 141 2.19 -6.54 10.69
N PRO A 142 2.34 -5.72 11.73
CA PRO A 142 2.26 -6.19 13.10
C PRO A 142 0.84 -6.64 13.47
N PRO A 143 0.69 -7.59 14.40
CA PRO A 143 -0.62 -8.13 14.79
C PRO A 143 -1.62 -7.07 15.22
N TYR A 144 -1.16 -6.02 15.91
CA TYR A 144 -2.03 -4.93 16.38
C TYR A 144 -2.75 -4.20 15.23
N SER A 145 -2.21 -4.23 14.00
CA SER A 145 -2.83 -3.57 12.85
C SER A 145 -4.21 -4.14 12.48
N VAL A 146 -4.50 -5.36 12.91
CA VAL A 146 -5.80 -6.02 12.78
C VAL A 146 -6.46 -6.30 14.14
N GLY A 147 -6.01 -5.63 15.20
CA GLY A 147 -6.56 -5.80 16.54
C GLY A 147 -6.20 -7.13 17.22
N GLU A 148 -5.22 -7.86 16.70
CA GLU A 148 -4.81 -9.14 17.26
C GLU A 148 -3.57 -9.02 18.14
N THR A 149 -3.42 -9.97 19.07
CA THR A 149 -2.16 -10.21 19.79
C THR A 149 -1.35 -11.28 19.06
N GLY A 150 -0.03 -11.13 19.04
CA GLY A 150 0.81 -12.09 18.35
C GLY A 150 2.31 -11.80 18.49
N ARG A 151 3.11 -12.78 18.09
CA ARG A 151 4.56 -12.64 18.10
C ARG A 151 5.02 -11.71 16.96
N VAL A 152 5.79 -10.70 17.32
CA VAL A 152 6.53 -9.87 16.38
C VAL A 152 7.92 -10.49 16.19
N GLY A 153 8.39 -10.61 14.96
CA GLY A 153 9.67 -11.24 14.65
C GLY A 153 10.04 -11.11 13.18
N SER A 154 10.61 -12.16 12.60
CA SER A 154 10.98 -12.16 11.17
C SER A 154 9.76 -11.97 10.26
N PRO A 155 9.93 -11.28 9.12
CA PRO A 155 8.85 -11.07 8.16
C PRO A 155 8.22 -12.38 7.69
N LYS A 156 6.91 -12.43 7.65
CA LYS A 156 6.14 -13.56 7.14
C LYS A 156 5.95 -13.43 5.62
N ARG A 157 5.47 -14.49 4.96
CA ARG A 157 5.20 -14.50 3.50
C ARG A 157 4.33 -13.35 3.04
N ARG A 158 3.33 -12.95 3.83
CA ARG A 158 2.45 -11.81 3.56
C ARG A 158 3.25 -10.51 3.45
N GLU A 159 4.13 -10.27 4.42
CA GLU A 159 4.95 -9.05 4.46
C GLU A 159 5.92 -8.99 3.28
N ILE A 160 6.55 -10.12 2.96
CA ILE A 160 7.45 -10.23 1.80
C ILE A 160 6.69 -9.99 0.49
N GLY A 161 5.54 -10.64 0.30
CA GLY A 161 4.74 -10.52 -0.93
C GLY A 161 4.14 -9.14 -1.12
N HIS A 162 3.60 -8.53 -0.05
CA HIS A 162 3.03 -7.17 -0.10
C HIS A 162 4.12 -6.11 -0.32
N GLY A 163 5.28 -6.25 0.34
CA GLY A 163 6.43 -5.39 0.12
C GLY A 163 6.94 -5.46 -1.32
N ALA A 164 7.07 -6.66 -1.88
CA ALA A 164 7.48 -6.87 -3.26
C ALA A 164 6.49 -6.28 -4.28
N LEU A 165 5.19 -6.36 -4.00
CA LEU A 165 4.16 -5.75 -4.87
C LEU A 165 4.25 -4.21 -4.85
N ALA A 166 4.38 -3.61 -3.67
CA ALA A 166 4.52 -2.17 -3.51
C ALA A 166 5.83 -1.66 -4.12
N GLU A 167 6.94 -2.39 -3.95
CA GLU A 167 8.21 -2.10 -4.60
C GLU A 167 8.06 -2.09 -6.12
N ARG A 168 7.49 -3.15 -6.69
CA ARG A 168 7.28 -3.28 -8.13
C ARG A 168 6.42 -2.15 -8.70
N ALA A 169 5.45 -1.66 -7.92
CA ALA A 169 4.59 -0.55 -8.32
C ALA A 169 5.36 0.76 -8.48
N LEU A 170 6.41 0.98 -7.70
CA LEU A 170 7.13 2.26 -7.63
C LEU A 170 8.42 2.29 -8.46
N VAL A 171 9.10 1.16 -8.64
CA VAL A 171 10.38 1.08 -9.40
C VAL A 171 10.30 1.75 -10.77
N PRO A 172 9.24 1.60 -11.60
CA PRO A 172 9.18 2.22 -12.92
C PRO A 172 9.17 3.75 -12.92
N VAL A 173 8.73 4.37 -11.83
CA VAL A 173 8.60 5.83 -11.70
C VAL A 173 9.76 6.49 -10.96
N LEU A 174 10.70 5.71 -10.45
CA LEU A 174 11.89 6.27 -9.80
C LEU A 174 12.78 6.99 -10.81
N PRO A 175 13.49 8.06 -10.39
CA PRO A 175 14.51 8.71 -11.20
C PRO A 175 15.67 7.75 -11.47
N THR A 176 16.46 8.02 -12.50
CA THR A 176 17.68 7.26 -12.80
C THR A 176 18.76 7.49 -11.73
N ARG A 177 19.84 6.70 -11.76
CA ARG A 177 20.99 6.88 -10.85
C ARG A 177 21.70 8.20 -11.08
N GLU A 178 21.72 8.66 -12.31
CA GLU A 178 22.36 9.92 -12.72
C GLU A 178 21.55 11.13 -12.24
N GLU A 179 20.23 11.04 -12.31
CA GLU A 179 19.31 12.11 -11.87
C GLU A 179 19.23 12.22 -10.37
N PHE A 180 19.29 11.08 -9.66
CA PHE A 180 19.15 11.01 -8.21
C PHE A 180 20.05 9.91 -7.64
N PRO A 181 21.32 10.21 -7.31
CA PRO A 181 22.34 9.22 -6.96
C PRO A 181 22.24 8.72 -5.51
N TYR A 182 21.06 8.31 -5.09
CA TYR A 182 20.81 7.80 -3.73
C TYR A 182 20.32 6.35 -3.75
N ALA A 183 20.77 5.56 -2.79
CA ALA A 183 20.07 4.37 -2.36
C ALA A 183 18.86 4.80 -1.53
N ILE A 184 17.69 4.23 -1.82
CA ILE A 184 16.40 4.62 -1.22
C ILE A 184 15.88 3.44 -0.42
N ARG A 185 15.67 3.63 0.87
CA ARG A 185 14.96 2.67 1.71
C ARG A 185 13.59 3.23 2.06
N GLN A 186 12.57 2.49 1.66
CA GLN A 186 11.17 2.75 1.98
C GLN A 186 10.71 1.75 3.04
N VAL A 187 10.06 2.23 4.08
CA VAL A 187 9.41 1.39 5.08
C VAL A 187 7.93 1.75 5.11
N SER A 188 7.08 0.75 5.04
CA SER A 188 5.64 0.88 5.21
C SER A 188 5.21 0.14 6.47
N GLU A 189 4.72 0.89 7.46
CA GLU A 189 4.18 0.36 8.72
C GLU A 189 2.65 0.36 8.65
N ALA A 190 2.04 -0.81 8.74
CA ALA A 190 0.60 -0.92 8.87
C ALA A 190 0.18 -0.59 10.31
N LEU A 191 -0.46 0.57 10.50
CA LEU A 191 -0.98 1.02 11.79
C LEU A 191 -2.40 0.50 12.03
N GLY A 192 -3.19 0.44 10.96
CA GLY A 192 -4.52 -0.16 10.92
C GLY A 192 -4.74 -0.86 9.59
N SER A 193 -5.49 -1.95 9.56
CA SER A 193 -5.73 -2.72 8.33
C SER A 193 -7.13 -3.34 8.29
N ASN A 194 -7.91 -2.87 7.31
CA ASN A 194 -9.16 -3.50 6.91
C ASN A 194 -9.29 -3.42 5.37
N GLY A 195 -8.77 -4.44 4.69
CA GLY A 195 -8.74 -4.52 3.23
C GLY A 195 -7.61 -3.74 2.58
N SER A 196 -6.91 -4.40 1.69
CA SER A 196 -5.83 -3.90 0.81
C SER A 196 -4.82 -2.92 1.40
N THR A 197 -4.17 -3.35 2.46
CA THR A 197 -3.09 -2.62 3.12
C THR A 197 -1.88 -2.40 2.18
N SER A 198 -1.60 -3.35 1.28
CA SER A 198 -0.51 -3.22 0.29
C SER A 198 -0.72 -2.06 -0.68
N MET A 199 -1.96 -1.80 -1.10
CA MET A 199 -2.26 -0.66 -1.97
C MET A 199 -2.24 0.67 -1.20
N GLY A 200 -2.60 0.67 0.07
CA GLY A 200 -2.34 1.79 0.98
C GLY A 200 -0.85 2.09 1.12
N SER A 201 -0.01 1.04 1.17
CA SER A 201 1.46 1.19 1.21
C SER A 201 2.02 1.84 -0.05
N VAL A 202 1.49 1.55 -1.23
CA VAL A 202 1.88 2.23 -2.48
C VAL A 202 1.60 3.73 -2.37
N CYS A 203 0.42 4.11 -1.90
CA CYS A 203 0.04 5.52 -1.74
C CYS A 203 0.90 6.24 -0.69
N ALA A 204 1.07 5.65 0.51
CA ALA A 204 1.91 6.21 1.57
C ALA A 204 3.37 6.36 1.13
N SER A 205 3.89 5.39 0.36
CA SER A 205 5.25 5.42 -0.16
C SER A 205 5.44 6.49 -1.23
N THR A 206 4.47 6.67 -2.13
CA THR A 206 4.49 7.78 -3.10
C THR A 206 4.56 9.12 -2.38
N LEU A 207 3.71 9.35 -1.38
CA LEU A 207 3.70 10.58 -0.59
C LEU A 207 5.03 10.81 0.15
N SER A 208 5.55 9.77 0.83
CA SER A 208 6.79 9.89 1.60
C SER A 208 8.04 10.05 0.71
N LEU A 209 8.04 9.48 -0.50
CA LEU A 209 9.10 9.70 -1.48
C LEU A 209 9.11 11.14 -1.99
N LEU A 210 7.94 11.70 -2.33
CA LEU A 210 7.80 13.10 -2.71
C LEU A 210 8.22 14.03 -1.57
N ASN A 211 7.79 13.75 -0.34
CA ASN A 211 8.20 14.51 0.84
C ASN A 211 9.72 14.42 1.14
N ALA A 212 10.37 13.31 0.75
CA ALA A 212 11.83 13.18 0.84
C ALA A 212 12.59 13.94 -0.25
N GLY A 213 11.89 14.57 -1.19
CA GLY A 213 12.49 15.26 -2.32
C GLY A 213 12.90 14.35 -3.48
N VAL A 214 12.36 13.13 -3.55
CA VAL A 214 12.64 12.22 -4.66
C VAL A 214 11.85 12.66 -5.90
N PRO A 215 12.51 13.02 -7.03
CA PRO A 215 11.85 13.47 -8.23
C PRO A 215 11.24 12.30 -9.00
N LEU A 216 10.09 11.81 -8.53
CA LEU A 216 9.36 10.75 -9.21
C LEU A 216 8.92 11.20 -10.61
N LYS A 217 9.02 10.31 -11.61
CA LYS A 217 8.54 10.58 -12.97
C LYS A 217 7.03 10.86 -13.01
N ALA A 218 6.28 10.17 -12.14
CA ALA A 218 4.86 10.39 -11.90
C ALA A 218 4.45 9.78 -10.56
N PRO A 219 3.44 10.33 -9.86
CA PRO A 219 2.89 9.71 -8.67
C PRO A 219 2.14 8.42 -9.00
N VAL A 220 2.15 7.48 -8.06
CA VAL A 220 1.48 6.18 -8.17
C VAL A 220 0.46 6.03 -7.06
N ALA A 221 -0.75 5.62 -7.40
CA ALA A 221 -1.76 5.20 -6.45
C ALA A 221 -2.14 3.72 -6.66
N GLY A 222 -2.65 3.09 -5.63
CA GLY A 222 -3.10 1.71 -5.67
C GLY A 222 -4.50 1.53 -5.12
N ILE A 223 -5.25 0.58 -5.68
CA ILE A 223 -6.59 0.20 -5.26
C ILE A 223 -6.76 -1.31 -5.34
N ALA A 224 -7.62 -1.88 -4.48
CA ALA A 224 -8.06 -3.26 -4.60
C ALA A 224 -9.51 -3.33 -5.06
N MET A 225 -9.72 -4.16 -6.05
CA MET A 225 -11.01 -4.48 -6.62
C MET A 225 -11.42 -5.89 -6.18
N GLY A 226 -12.70 -6.08 -5.92
CA GLY A 226 -13.29 -7.39 -5.70
C GLY A 226 -14.22 -7.78 -6.82
N LEU A 227 -14.64 -9.03 -6.80
CA LEU A 227 -15.65 -9.56 -7.70
C LEU A 227 -16.60 -10.45 -6.90
N ILE A 228 -17.88 -10.28 -7.15
CA ILE A 228 -18.92 -11.21 -6.70
C ILE A 228 -19.66 -11.70 -7.94
N SER A 229 -19.80 -13.02 -8.07
CA SER A 229 -20.54 -13.66 -9.15
C SER A 229 -21.51 -14.67 -8.57
N ASP A 230 -22.67 -14.80 -9.18
CA ASP A 230 -23.63 -15.89 -8.88
C ASP A 230 -24.52 -16.11 -10.09
N GLU A 231 -25.23 -17.21 -10.07
CA GLU A 231 -26.24 -17.50 -11.08
C GLU A 231 -27.56 -16.78 -10.72
N VAL A 232 -27.97 -15.84 -11.56
CA VAL A 232 -29.23 -15.10 -11.43
C VAL A 232 -30.05 -15.38 -12.70
N ASP A 233 -31.22 -15.94 -12.52
CA ASP A 233 -32.15 -16.27 -13.62
C ASP A 233 -31.51 -17.09 -14.76
N GLY A 234 -30.63 -18.05 -14.39
CA GLY A 234 -29.97 -18.96 -15.35
C GLY A 234 -28.80 -18.30 -16.11
N LYS A 235 -28.33 -17.14 -15.68
CA LYS A 235 -27.14 -16.44 -16.21
C LYS A 235 -26.18 -16.08 -15.08
N THR A 236 -24.89 -16.26 -15.32
CA THR A 236 -23.87 -15.81 -14.37
C THR A 236 -23.76 -14.29 -14.45
N GLU A 237 -24.13 -13.63 -13.36
CA GLU A 237 -23.90 -12.20 -13.17
C GLU A 237 -22.55 -11.95 -12.46
N TYR A 238 -21.87 -10.88 -12.84
CA TYR A 238 -20.60 -10.44 -12.26
C TYR A 238 -20.72 -9.00 -11.80
N VAL A 239 -20.34 -8.72 -10.54
CA VAL A 239 -20.32 -7.37 -9.99
C VAL A 239 -18.92 -7.09 -9.45
N ALA A 240 -18.23 -6.12 -10.06
CA ALA A 240 -16.95 -5.63 -9.58
C ALA A 240 -17.15 -4.60 -8.46
N LEU A 241 -16.37 -4.72 -7.39
CA LEU A 241 -16.39 -3.85 -6.22
C LEU A 241 -15.10 -3.04 -6.15
N THR A 242 -15.21 -1.74 -5.91
CA THR A 242 -14.05 -0.85 -5.68
C THR A 242 -13.75 -0.77 -4.18
N ASP A 243 -12.46 -0.76 -3.80
CA ASP A 243 -12.01 -0.59 -2.42
C ASP A 243 -12.63 -1.61 -1.45
N ILE A 244 -12.28 -2.88 -1.65
CA ILE A 244 -12.86 -3.98 -0.86
C ILE A 244 -12.35 -4.01 0.57
N LEU A 245 -13.23 -4.41 1.48
CA LEU A 245 -12.94 -4.76 2.86
C LEU A 245 -12.37 -6.18 2.97
N GLY A 246 -11.74 -6.51 4.09
CA GLY A 246 -11.28 -7.86 4.37
C GLY A 246 -12.39 -8.92 4.35
N ALA A 247 -13.59 -8.57 4.84
CA ALA A 247 -14.75 -9.45 4.76
C ALA A 247 -15.23 -9.67 3.31
N GLU A 248 -15.14 -8.66 2.45
CA GLU A 248 -15.51 -8.75 1.04
C GLU A 248 -14.50 -9.57 0.23
N ASP A 249 -13.21 -9.50 0.56
CA ASP A 249 -12.21 -10.44 0.03
C ASP A 249 -12.55 -11.88 0.43
N ALA A 250 -12.86 -12.12 1.72
CA ALA A 250 -13.19 -13.46 2.21
C ALA A 250 -14.44 -14.05 1.54
N PHE A 251 -15.45 -13.24 1.28
CA PHE A 251 -16.74 -13.66 0.68
C PHE A 251 -16.79 -13.54 -0.83
N GLY A 252 -15.92 -12.76 -1.42
CA GLY A 252 -15.82 -12.54 -2.87
C GLY A 252 -15.11 -13.67 -3.62
N ASP A 253 -15.06 -13.52 -4.92
CA ASP A 253 -14.50 -14.48 -5.86
C ASP A 253 -13.14 -14.05 -6.43
N MET A 254 -12.77 -12.77 -6.25
CA MET A 254 -11.54 -12.19 -6.75
C MET A 254 -11.04 -11.10 -5.80
N ASP A 255 -9.73 -11.07 -5.56
CA ASP A 255 -8.97 -9.92 -5.06
C ASP A 255 -8.02 -9.45 -6.17
N PHE A 256 -8.28 -8.27 -6.71
CA PHE A 256 -7.55 -7.72 -7.84
C PHE A 256 -6.95 -6.37 -7.49
N LYS A 257 -5.65 -6.36 -7.20
CA LYS A 257 -4.88 -5.18 -6.82
C LYS A 257 -4.27 -4.55 -8.05
N VAL A 258 -4.50 -3.26 -8.22
CA VAL A 258 -4.01 -2.49 -9.36
C VAL A 258 -3.35 -1.22 -8.86
N ALA A 259 -2.06 -1.06 -9.17
CA ALA A 259 -1.31 0.16 -8.91
C ALA A 259 -0.85 0.80 -10.21
N GLY A 260 -0.74 2.11 -10.24
CA GLY A 260 -0.27 2.80 -11.43
C GLY A 260 -0.36 4.32 -11.33
N THR A 261 0.20 4.95 -12.34
CA THR A 261 0.14 6.39 -12.58
C THR A 261 -1.21 6.78 -13.20
N LYS A 262 -1.35 8.03 -13.57
CA LYS A 262 -2.52 8.51 -14.31
C LYS A 262 -2.70 7.77 -15.66
N GLU A 263 -1.60 7.41 -16.31
CA GLU A 263 -1.61 6.85 -17.67
C GLU A 263 -1.40 5.34 -17.69
N PHE A 264 -0.50 4.80 -16.87
CA PHE A 264 -0.04 3.43 -16.94
C PHE A 264 -0.31 2.65 -15.65
N VAL A 265 -0.53 1.35 -15.79
CA VAL A 265 -0.49 0.39 -14.69
C VAL A 265 0.98 -0.02 -14.48
N THR A 266 1.47 0.13 -13.26
CA THR A 266 2.85 -0.21 -12.90
C THR A 266 2.98 -1.54 -12.18
N ALA A 267 1.91 -1.97 -11.49
CA ALA A 267 1.83 -3.30 -10.89
C ALA A 267 0.38 -3.78 -10.78
N LEU A 268 0.20 -5.08 -10.88
CA LEU A 268 -1.06 -5.74 -10.63
C LEU A 268 -0.84 -7.10 -9.96
N GLN A 269 -1.84 -7.53 -9.17
CA GLN A 269 -1.93 -8.86 -8.59
C GLN A 269 -3.37 -9.32 -8.71
N LEU A 270 -3.59 -10.49 -9.29
CA LEU A 270 -4.90 -11.12 -9.42
C LEU A 270 -4.91 -12.43 -8.64
N ASP A 271 -5.77 -12.51 -7.64
CA ASP A 271 -6.09 -13.73 -6.92
C ASP A 271 -7.57 -14.07 -7.16
N THR A 272 -7.86 -15.22 -7.75
CA THR A 272 -9.21 -15.67 -8.04
C THR A 272 -9.52 -17.01 -7.38
N LYS A 273 -10.77 -17.16 -6.96
CA LYS A 273 -11.32 -18.41 -6.43
C LYS A 273 -12.16 -19.15 -7.48
N LEU A 274 -12.27 -18.58 -8.68
CA LEU A 274 -12.96 -19.16 -9.84
C LEU A 274 -11.96 -19.84 -10.77
N ASP A 275 -12.39 -20.86 -11.48
CA ASP A 275 -11.57 -21.53 -12.50
C ASP A 275 -11.22 -20.63 -13.70
N GLY A 276 -11.97 -19.53 -13.87
CA GLY A 276 -11.71 -18.51 -14.88
C GLY A 276 -12.67 -17.33 -14.74
N ILE A 277 -12.21 -16.16 -15.20
CA ILE A 277 -13.01 -14.93 -15.24
C ILE A 277 -13.04 -14.46 -16.69
N PRO A 278 -14.22 -14.12 -17.26
CA PRO A 278 -14.31 -13.59 -18.61
C PRO A 278 -13.44 -12.34 -18.79
N ALA A 279 -12.73 -12.23 -19.92
CA ALA A 279 -11.85 -11.10 -20.22
C ALA A 279 -12.58 -9.75 -20.17
N SER A 280 -13.86 -9.71 -20.57
CA SER A 280 -14.70 -8.51 -20.49
C SER A 280 -14.95 -8.04 -19.06
N VAL A 281 -15.07 -8.97 -18.09
CA VAL A 281 -15.24 -8.67 -16.67
C VAL A 281 -13.95 -8.09 -16.10
N LEU A 282 -12.80 -8.68 -16.41
CA LEU A 282 -11.49 -8.15 -16.01
C LEU A 282 -11.22 -6.78 -16.62
N ALA A 283 -11.55 -6.57 -17.89
CA ALA A 283 -11.43 -5.26 -18.54
C ALA A 283 -12.31 -4.21 -17.86
N GLY A 284 -13.55 -4.57 -17.51
CA GLY A 284 -14.44 -3.69 -16.73
C GLY A 284 -13.88 -3.34 -15.35
N ALA A 285 -13.33 -4.33 -14.64
CA ALA A 285 -12.68 -4.11 -13.34
C ALA A 285 -11.43 -3.21 -13.45
N LEU A 286 -10.62 -3.34 -14.50
CA LEU A 286 -9.48 -2.47 -14.77
C LEU A 286 -9.89 -1.02 -15.03
N LEU A 287 -10.95 -0.80 -15.81
CA LEU A 287 -11.49 0.55 -16.06
C LEU A 287 -11.99 1.18 -14.76
N GLN A 288 -12.74 0.42 -13.96
CA GLN A 288 -13.23 0.88 -12.66
C GLN A 288 -12.06 1.16 -11.68
N ALA A 289 -11.02 0.33 -11.69
CA ALA A 289 -9.79 0.56 -10.92
C ALA A 289 -9.05 1.83 -11.38
N LYS A 290 -9.08 2.16 -12.69
CA LYS A 290 -8.50 3.40 -13.20
C LYS A 290 -9.23 4.62 -12.65
N GLU A 291 -10.56 4.63 -12.67
CA GLU A 291 -11.38 5.72 -12.10
C GLU A 291 -11.03 5.94 -10.62
N ALA A 292 -10.97 4.86 -9.86
CA ALA A 292 -10.61 4.89 -8.43
C ALA A 292 -9.18 5.43 -8.20
N ARG A 293 -8.21 4.98 -8.97
CA ARG A 293 -6.82 5.46 -8.85
C ARG A 293 -6.67 6.94 -9.19
N LEU A 294 -7.39 7.43 -10.22
CA LEU A 294 -7.39 8.85 -10.55
C LEU A 294 -7.95 9.70 -9.40
N PHE A 295 -9.05 9.26 -8.80
CA PHE A 295 -9.61 9.92 -7.62
C PHE A 295 -8.62 9.96 -6.45
N ILE A 296 -7.93 8.84 -6.17
CA ILE A 296 -6.92 8.77 -5.11
C ILE A 296 -5.74 9.69 -5.42
N LEU A 297 -5.24 9.70 -6.67
CA LEU A 297 -4.14 10.57 -7.10
C LEU A 297 -4.48 12.04 -6.93
N ASP A 298 -5.72 12.45 -7.22
CA ASP A 298 -6.17 13.83 -7.03
C ASP A 298 -6.17 14.23 -5.55
N LEU A 299 -6.55 13.33 -4.64
CA LEU A 299 -6.47 13.58 -3.19
C LEU A 299 -5.01 13.62 -2.69
N MET A 300 -4.15 12.73 -3.18
CA MET A 300 -2.73 12.74 -2.86
C MET A 300 -2.05 14.03 -3.35
N HIS A 301 -2.43 14.51 -4.54
CA HIS A 301 -1.94 15.76 -5.11
C HIS A 301 -2.32 17.00 -4.27
N GLN A 302 -3.47 16.98 -3.59
CA GLN A 302 -3.85 18.04 -2.67
C GLN A 302 -2.97 18.08 -1.41
N ALA A 303 -2.41 16.93 -0.98
CA ALA A 303 -1.50 16.85 0.15
C ALA A 303 -0.07 17.25 -0.23
N ILE A 304 0.40 16.78 -1.39
CA ILE A 304 1.71 17.10 -1.95
C ILE A 304 1.64 17.04 -3.48
N ASP A 305 1.92 18.17 -4.14
CA ASP A 305 1.78 18.35 -5.59
C ASP A 305 3.09 18.21 -6.37
N ALA A 306 4.22 18.37 -5.69
CA ALA A 306 5.57 18.27 -6.24
C ALA A 306 6.53 17.69 -5.19
N PRO A 307 7.70 17.20 -5.57
CA PRO A 307 8.73 16.84 -4.62
C PRO A 307 9.11 18.03 -3.73
N ASP A 308 9.13 17.81 -2.43
CA ASP A 308 9.61 18.82 -1.46
C ASP A 308 11.13 19.02 -1.59
N GLU A 309 11.65 20.06 -0.93
CA GLU A 309 13.10 20.17 -0.75
C GLU A 309 13.60 19.01 0.11
N MET A 310 14.75 18.46 -0.30
CA MET A 310 15.36 17.35 0.43
C MET A 310 15.65 17.75 1.87
N SER A 311 15.29 16.90 2.83
CA SER A 311 15.53 17.09 4.26
C SER A 311 16.97 17.53 4.54
N LEU A 312 17.15 18.46 5.48
CA LEU A 312 18.48 18.88 5.96
C LEU A 312 19.25 17.72 6.60
N LEU A 313 18.56 16.66 7.05
CA LEU A 313 19.18 15.47 7.62
C LEU A 313 19.67 14.48 6.56
N ALA A 314 19.23 14.63 5.31
CA ALA A 314 19.69 13.79 4.21
C ALA A 314 21.10 14.20 3.77
N LEU A 315 21.94 13.20 3.50
CA LEU A 315 23.27 13.43 2.94
C LEU A 315 23.15 14.20 1.63
N ARG A 316 24.02 15.16 1.38
CA ARG A 316 24.11 15.87 0.10
C ARG A 316 25.14 15.15 -0.76
N ILE A 317 24.70 14.60 -1.90
CA ILE A 317 25.58 13.93 -2.85
C ILE A 317 25.82 14.88 -4.03
N MET A 318 27.09 15.15 -4.31
CA MET A 318 27.52 15.89 -5.48
C MET A 318 28.34 14.96 -6.39
N THR A 319 27.94 14.83 -7.64
CA THR A 319 28.70 14.07 -8.64
C THR A 319 29.53 15.03 -9.47
N ILE A 320 30.87 14.84 -9.44
CA ILE A 320 31.81 15.60 -10.24
C ILE A 320 32.41 14.68 -11.28
N LYS A 321 32.32 15.04 -12.56
CA LYS A 321 32.98 14.30 -13.64
C LYS A 321 34.39 14.83 -13.83
N VAL A 322 35.38 13.96 -13.74
CA VAL A 322 36.78 14.25 -14.01
C VAL A 322 37.27 13.43 -15.20
N PRO A 323 38.21 13.94 -16.03
CA PRO A 323 38.86 13.17 -17.08
C PRO A 323 39.54 11.94 -16.48
N VAL A 324 39.51 10.81 -17.19
CA VAL A 324 40.11 9.53 -16.73
C VAL A 324 41.58 9.67 -16.36
N GLU A 325 42.32 10.48 -17.12
CA GLU A 325 43.73 10.81 -16.87
C GLU A 325 43.98 11.56 -15.57
N SER A 326 42.97 12.28 -15.04
CA SER A 326 43.04 13.04 -13.78
C SER A 326 42.68 12.20 -12.56
N ILE A 327 42.10 11.02 -12.72
CA ILE A 327 41.68 10.17 -11.59
C ILE A 327 42.87 9.82 -10.70
N GLY A 328 44.04 9.48 -11.29
CA GLY A 328 45.26 9.19 -10.55
C GLY A 328 45.75 10.35 -9.70
N ALA A 329 45.58 11.59 -10.17
CA ALA A 329 45.93 12.80 -9.40
C ALA A 329 44.97 13.05 -8.25
N VAL A 330 43.67 12.79 -8.43
CA VAL A 330 42.63 12.92 -7.37
C VAL A 330 42.88 11.89 -6.26
N ILE A 331 43.20 10.66 -6.62
CA ILE A 331 43.50 9.59 -5.64
C ILE A 331 44.83 9.90 -4.94
N GLY A 332 45.84 10.32 -5.71
CA GLY A 332 47.19 10.55 -5.22
C GLY A 332 47.96 9.25 -4.89
N PRO A 333 49.27 9.35 -4.60
CA PRO A 333 50.08 8.17 -4.25
C PRO A 333 49.53 7.47 -2.98
N LYS A 334 49.15 6.19 -3.13
CA LYS A 334 48.55 5.38 -2.04
C LYS A 334 47.29 5.99 -1.41
N GLY A 335 46.52 6.74 -2.18
CA GLY A 335 45.29 7.38 -1.69
C GLY A 335 45.51 8.64 -0.82
N LYS A 336 46.76 9.17 -0.75
CA LYS A 336 47.08 10.26 0.17
C LYS A 336 46.27 11.54 -0.12
N MET A 337 46.04 11.87 -1.39
CA MET A 337 45.35 13.11 -1.75
C MET A 337 43.86 12.98 -1.43
N ILE A 338 43.21 11.88 -1.79
CA ILE A 338 41.78 11.70 -1.51
C ILE A 338 41.49 11.67 0.00
N ASN A 339 42.36 10.98 0.79
CA ASN A 339 42.23 10.95 2.24
C ASN A 339 42.41 12.34 2.83
N GLN A 340 43.38 13.11 2.35
CA GLN A 340 43.59 14.50 2.81
C GLN A 340 42.35 15.36 2.51
N ILE A 341 41.76 15.26 1.32
CA ILE A 341 40.54 16.00 0.99
C ILE A 341 39.39 15.60 1.92
N GLN A 342 39.22 14.30 2.21
CA GLN A 342 38.21 13.81 3.15
C GLN A 342 38.43 14.34 4.57
N ASP A 343 39.66 14.33 5.03
CA ASP A 343 40.05 14.82 6.37
C ASP A 343 39.82 16.34 6.50
N ASP A 344 40.21 17.13 5.47
CA ASP A 344 40.09 18.57 5.46
C ASP A 344 38.64 19.06 5.33
N THR A 345 37.80 18.32 4.61
CA THR A 345 36.41 18.72 4.28
C THR A 345 35.34 18.01 5.10
N GLY A 346 35.64 16.89 5.68
CA GLY A 346 34.68 15.97 6.31
C GLY A 346 33.74 15.28 5.30
N ALA A 347 34.02 15.43 3.99
CA ALA A 347 33.23 14.78 2.93
C ALA A 347 33.69 13.34 2.72
N GLU A 348 32.77 12.43 2.43
CA GLU A 348 33.09 11.09 1.97
C GLU A 348 33.16 11.05 0.45
N ILE A 349 34.28 10.60 -0.13
CA ILE A 349 34.50 10.56 -1.57
C ILE A 349 34.51 9.12 -2.04
N THR A 350 33.70 8.83 -3.06
CA THR A 350 33.66 7.53 -3.76
C THR A 350 34.00 7.79 -5.24
N ILE A 351 34.91 6.96 -5.83
CA ILE A 351 35.34 7.02 -7.22
C ILE A 351 34.85 5.79 -7.96
#